data_a50ddf8216cdcd8ce786292ec3a1e40b
#
_entry.id   a50ddf8216cdcd8ce786292ec3a1e40b
#
_cell.length_a   1.000
_cell.length_b   1.000
_cell.length_c   1.000
_cell.angle_alpha   90.00
_cell.angle_beta   90.00
_cell.angle_gamma   90.00
#
_symmetry.space_group_name_H-M   'P 1'
#
loop_
_entity.id
_entity.type
_entity.pdbx_description
1 polymer ?
#
loop_
_entity_poly.entity_id
_entity_poly.type
_entity_poly.pdbx_seq_one_letter_code
_entity_poly.pdbx_strand_id
1 'polypeptide(L)'
;MNQAKNSRKNAGVDTSKTTPEDNPFSTILKTGEAPKVGSKARGMVLYEVAQNSEDAQLYFRIAGQSGGAGLHSKHWVPLNELFQLIESQGDNPWKSQVYKSLYPSGSANNLGFCASIVRDLGLAQKSESSIYLHVLGDEYQQLKAELLALADKKTK
;
A
#
# COMPACT_ATOMS: atom_id res chain seq x y z
N MET A 1 -30.00 6.43 17.67
CA MET A 1 -30.12 5.83 18.00
C MET A 1 -29.83 5.49 18.17
N ASN A 2 -29.67 5.88 17.41
CA ASN A 2 -29.61 5.36 17.53
C ASN A 2 -29.12 5.32 17.46
N GLN A 3 -28.61 5.66 16.96
CA GLN A 3 -28.29 5.32 17.05
C GLN A 3 -27.65 5.36 17.02
N ALA A 4 -27.80 5.71 16.56
CA ALA A 4 -27.40 5.42 16.68
C ALA A 4 -26.75 5.49 16.51
N LYS A 5 -26.42 5.71 16.02
CA LYS A 5 -26.04 5.32 16.04
C LYS A 5 -25.50 5.52 15.89
N ASN A 6 -25.35 5.94 15.25
CA ASN A 6 -25.08 5.61 15.25
C ASN A 6 -24.45 5.85 15.11
N SER A 7 -24.21 6.23 14.68
CA SER A 7 -23.89 6.03 14.74
C SER A 7 -23.21 6.22 14.57
N ARG A 8 -22.90 6.53 14.07
CA ARG A 8 -22.51 6.13 14.02
C ARG A 8 -22.10 6.36 13.74
N LYS A 9 -22.12 6.62 13.25
CA LYS A 9 -22.01 6.19 13.04
C LYS A 9 -21.81 6.50 12.77
N ASN A 10 -22.00 6.98 12.20
CA ASN A 10 -22.09 6.68 12.04
C ASN A 10 -21.76 7.05 11.80
N ALA A 11 -21.87 7.41 11.40
CA ALA A 11 -21.87 7.24 11.27
C ALA A 11 -21.50 7.44 10.87
N GLY A 12 -21.66 7.63 10.35
CA GLY A 12 -21.64 7.31 10.13
C GLY A 12 -21.39 7.31 9.59
N VAL A 13 -21.37 7.39 9.19
CA VAL A 13 -21.55 6.83 8.94
C VAL A 13 -21.49 6.86 8.64
N ASP A 14 -21.66 7.02 8.16
CA ASP A 14 -22.03 6.50 8.04
C ASP A 14 -22.10 6.40 7.63
N THR A 15 -22.01 7.04 7.16
CA THR A 15 -22.29 6.71 6.79
C THR A 15 -22.69 5.90 6.11
N SER A 16 -23.00 6.85 5.14
CA SER A 16 -23.66 5.74 4.59
C SER A 16 -22.81 4.49 4.67
N LYS A 17 -23.38 3.43 4.97
CA LYS A 17 -22.62 2.20 5.09
C LYS A 17 -22.64 1.42 3.81
N THR A 18 -21.46 1.00 3.35
CA THR A 18 -21.41 0.04 2.26
C THR A 18 -21.42 -1.35 2.86
N THR A 19 -22.22 -2.24 2.30
CA THR A 19 -22.17 -3.63 2.66
C THR A 19 -20.94 -4.27 2.01
N PRO A 20 -20.52 -5.47 2.47
CA PRO A 20 -19.42 -6.15 1.80
C PRO A 20 -19.66 -6.38 0.33
N GLU A 21 -20.91 -6.61 -0.11
CA GLU A 21 -21.20 -6.79 -1.52
C GLU A 21 -20.98 -5.51 -2.33
N ASP A 22 -21.16 -4.36 -1.67
CA ASP A 22 -21.04 -3.07 -2.36
C ASP A 22 -19.63 -2.53 -2.36
N ASN A 23 -18.74 -3.09 -1.54
CA ASN A 23 -17.37 -2.63 -1.43
C ASN A 23 -16.47 -3.50 -2.31
N PRO A 24 -15.94 -2.92 -3.42
CA PRO A 24 -15.11 -3.73 -4.31
C PRO A 24 -13.82 -4.23 -3.67
N PHE A 25 -13.42 -3.65 -2.53
CA PHE A 25 -12.20 -4.05 -1.84
C PHE A 25 -12.49 -4.82 -0.56
N SER A 26 -13.60 -5.53 -0.48
CA SER A 26 -13.95 -6.26 0.73
C SER A 26 -13.07 -7.49 0.95
N THR A 27 -12.36 -7.95 -0.06
CA THR A 27 -11.53 -9.15 0.05
C THR A 27 -10.08 -8.75 0.28
N ILE A 28 -9.66 -8.74 1.54
CA ILE A 28 -8.28 -8.42 1.91
C ILE A 28 -7.47 -9.71 1.87
N LEU A 29 -6.43 -9.73 1.06
CA LEU A 29 -5.64 -10.93 0.83
C LEU A 29 -4.36 -10.97 1.66
N LYS A 30 -3.87 -9.80 2.06
CA LYS A 30 -2.62 -9.72 2.82
C LYS A 30 -2.63 -8.43 3.61
N THR A 31 -2.11 -8.50 4.83
CA THR A 31 -1.83 -7.31 5.63
C THR A 31 -0.38 -7.36 6.06
N GLY A 32 0.20 -6.20 6.33
CA GLY A 32 1.59 -6.18 6.77
C GLY A 32 1.92 -4.92 7.54
N GLU A 33 3.09 -4.93 8.15
CA GLU A 33 3.65 -3.81 8.88
C GLU A 33 5.05 -3.58 8.37
N ALA A 34 5.28 -2.43 7.78
CA ALA A 34 6.56 -2.09 7.16
C ALA A 34 7.30 -1.09 8.02
N PRO A 35 8.56 -1.37 8.38
CA PRO A 35 9.35 -0.37 9.10
C PRO A 35 9.50 0.89 8.26
N LYS A 36 9.38 2.05 8.91
CA LYS A 36 9.53 3.31 8.20
C LYS A 36 10.97 3.48 7.73
N VAL A 37 11.11 4.08 6.54
CA VAL A 37 12.41 4.34 5.95
C VAL A 37 13.04 5.55 6.63
N GLY A 38 14.37 5.51 6.83
CA GLY A 38 15.12 6.63 7.34
C GLY A 38 15.77 6.32 8.68
N SER A 39 16.96 6.91 8.92
CA SER A 39 17.72 6.59 10.11
C SER A 39 17.05 7.07 11.40
N LYS A 40 16.20 8.09 11.31
CA LYS A 40 15.50 8.62 12.48
C LYS A 40 14.02 8.27 12.47
N ALA A 41 13.57 7.50 11.50
CA ALA A 41 12.17 7.12 11.42
C ALA A 41 11.83 6.14 12.52
N ARG A 42 10.62 6.25 13.05
CA ARG A 42 10.15 5.38 14.11
C ARG A 42 8.79 4.82 13.76
N GLY A 43 8.58 3.56 14.13
CA GLY A 43 7.30 2.93 13.99
C GLY A 43 7.14 2.22 12.66
N MET A 44 5.91 1.88 12.37
CA MET A 44 5.57 1.02 11.24
C MET A 44 4.53 1.68 10.38
N VAL A 45 4.50 1.28 9.11
CA VAL A 45 3.41 1.61 8.20
C VAL A 45 2.60 0.34 8.02
N LEU A 46 1.30 0.45 8.30
CA LEU A 46 0.38 -0.69 8.14
C LEU A 46 -0.17 -0.65 6.74
N TYR A 47 -0.27 -1.81 6.09
CA TYR A 47 -0.77 -1.85 4.72
C TYR A 47 -1.62 -3.07 4.48
N GLU A 48 -2.39 -3.00 3.40
CA GLU A 48 -3.28 -4.08 2.98
C GLU A 48 -3.14 -4.28 1.48
N VAL A 49 -3.26 -5.54 1.07
CA VAL A 49 -3.39 -5.92 -0.34
C VAL A 49 -4.76 -6.55 -0.51
N ALA A 50 -5.49 -6.10 -1.51
CA ALA A 50 -6.84 -6.59 -1.75
C ALA A 50 -7.04 -6.84 -3.24
N GLN A 51 -8.00 -7.69 -3.54
CA GLN A 51 -8.45 -7.89 -4.91
C GLN A 51 -9.74 -7.10 -5.11
N ASN A 52 -9.78 -6.30 -6.17
CA ASN A 52 -10.97 -5.56 -6.52
C ASN A 52 -11.94 -6.49 -7.22
N SER A 53 -13.17 -6.58 -6.72
CA SER A 53 -14.15 -7.53 -7.25
C SER A 53 -14.68 -7.13 -8.62
N GLU A 54 -14.51 -5.87 -9.01
CA GLU A 54 -15.01 -5.39 -10.29
C GLU A 54 -14.07 -5.65 -11.43
N ASP A 55 -12.75 -5.48 -11.21
CA ASP A 55 -11.77 -5.68 -12.27
C ASP A 55 -10.84 -6.86 -12.04
N ALA A 56 -10.99 -7.54 -10.90
CA ALA A 56 -10.18 -8.71 -10.51
C ALA A 56 -8.69 -8.41 -10.34
N GLN A 57 -8.30 -7.13 -10.33
CA GLN A 57 -6.92 -6.72 -10.16
C GLN A 57 -6.56 -6.61 -8.68
N LEU A 58 -5.27 -6.65 -8.41
CA LEU A 58 -4.77 -6.48 -7.06
C LEU A 58 -4.38 -5.03 -6.82
N TYR A 59 -4.66 -4.55 -5.62
CA TYR A 59 -4.38 -3.19 -5.19
C TYR A 59 -3.74 -3.25 -3.81
N PHE A 60 -3.01 -2.19 -3.45
CA PHE A 60 -2.53 -2.04 -2.08
C PHE A 60 -2.85 -0.65 -1.58
N ARG A 61 -2.85 -0.48 -0.27
CA ARG A 61 -3.05 0.85 0.33
C ARG A 61 -2.32 0.95 1.65
N ILE A 62 -2.07 2.19 2.05
CA ILE A 62 -1.63 2.52 3.40
C ILE A 62 -2.86 2.41 4.29
N ALA A 63 -2.82 1.53 5.28
CA ALA A 63 -3.97 1.31 6.16
C ALA A 63 -3.82 2.05 7.48
N GLY A 64 -2.58 2.43 7.86
CA GLY A 64 -2.35 3.13 9.10
C GLY A 64 -0.87 3.29 9.35
N GLN A 65 -0.54 3.83 10.52
CA GLN A 65 0.85 3.99 10.92
C GLN A 65 0.95 4.07 12.43
N SER A 66 2.14 3.84 12.95
CA SER A 66 2.46 4.00 14.36
C SER A 66 3.76 4.77 14.49
N GLY A 67 4.06 5.23 15.69
CA GLY A 67 5.34 5.86 15.98
C GLY A 67 5.45 7.30 15.55
N GLY A 68 4.34 7.94 15.20
CA GLY A 68 4.38 9.33 14.80
C GLY A 68 2.99 9.85 14.48
N ALA A 69 2.91 11.11 14.14
CA ALA A 69 1.69 11.75 13.71
C ALA A 69 1.82 12.09 12.24
N GLY A 70 0.71 12.34 11.62
CA GLY A 70 0.71 12.75 10.22
C GLY A 70 -0.37 12.03 9.47
N LEU A 71 -0.82 12.69 8.43
CA LEU A 71 -1.90 12.19 7.59
C LEU A 71 -1.33 11.36 6.46
N HIS A 72 -2.17 10.49 5.94
CA HIS A 72 -1.83 9.73 4.75
C HIS A 72 -3.12 9.41 4.00
N SER A 73 -2.96 9.13 2.71
CA SER A 73 -4.07 8.70 1.87
C SER A 73 -4.38 7.23 2.15
N LYS A 74 -5.65 6.88 2.02
CA LYS A 74 -6.05 5.47 2.01
C LYS A 74 -6.41 5.02 0.60
N HIS A 75 -5.94 5.75 -0.39
CA HIS A 75 -6.17 5.46 -1.79
C HIS A 75 -5.62 4.09 -2.15
N TRP A 76 -6.43 3.31 -2.86
CA TRP A 76 -6.02 2.00 -3.34
C TRP A 76 -5.21 2.18 -4.63
N VAL A 77 -4.01 1.63 -4.64
CA VAL A 77 -3.07 1.75 -5.77
C VAL A 77 -2.99 0.39 -6.48
N PRO A 78 -3.23 0.35 -7.81
CA PRO A 78 -3.09 -0.91 -8.52
C PRO A 78 -1.65 -1.44 -8.44
N LEU A 79 -1.49 -2.70 -8.08
CA LEU A 79 -0.15 -3.28 -8.03
C LEU A 79 0.51 -3.26 -9.39
N ASN A 80 -0.26 -3.39 -10.48
CA ASN A 80 0.34 -3.34 -11.81
C ASN A 80 0.99 -2.00 -12.10
N GLU A 81 0.41 -0.91 -11.60
CA GLU A 81 1.04 0.41 -11.76
C GLU A 81 2.33 0.50 -10.96
N LEU A 82 2.34 -0.07 -9.76
CA LEU A 82 3.56 -0.11 -8.98
C LEU A 82 4.65 -0.93 -9.68
N PHE A 83 4.30 -2.10 -10.20
CA PHE A 83 5.27 -2.93 -10.92
C PHE A 83 5.85 -2.19 -12.12
N GLN A 84 4.98 -1.54 -12.92
CA GLN A 84 5.44 -0.81 -14.09
C GLN A 84 6.39 0.32 -13.71
N LEU A 85 6.06 1.02 -12.64
CA LEU A 85 6.89 2.12 -12.17
C LEU A 85 8.27 1.65 -11.75
N ILE A 86 8.32 0.57 -10.96
CA ILE A 86 9.59 0.02 -10.50
C ILE A 86 10.42 -0.50 -11.68
N GLU A 87 9.78 -1.22 -12.58
CA GLU A 87 10.48 -1.81 -13.71
C GLU A 87 11.02 -0.74 -14.66
N SER A 88 10.34 0.40 -14.71
CA SER A 88 10.81 1.50 -15.55
C SER A 88 12.10 2.15 -15.04
N GLN A 89 12.45 1.92 -13.77
CA GLN A 89 13.72 2.44 -13.24
C GLN A 89 14.92 1.64 -13.74
N GLY A 90 14.69 0.41 -14.17
CA GLY A 90 15.78 -0.44 -14.65
C GLY A 90 16.81 -0.68 -13.56
N ASP A 91 18.07 -0.43 -13.90
CA ASP A 91 19.18 -0.61 -12.95
C ASP A 91 19.49 0.66 -12.16
N ASN A 92 18.72 1.72 -12.35
CA ASN A 92 19.00 3.00 -11.70
C ASN A 92 18.36 3.04 -10.32
N PRO A 93 19.11 3.46 -9.29
CA PRO A 93 18.50 3.72 -7.98
C PRO A 93 17.47 4.84 -8.08
N TRP A 94 16.50 4.82 -7.16
CA TRP A 94 15.46 5.85 -7.18
C TRP A 94 15.14 6.33 -5.77
N LYS A 95 14.48 7.47 -5.69
CA LYS A 95 14.03 8.05 -4.43
C LYS A 95 12.52 7.89 -4.30
N SER A 96 12.02 8.12 -3.08
CA SER A 96 10.58 7.99 -2.81
C SER A 96 9.72 8.86 -3.71
N GLN A 97 10.26 9.96 -4.21
CA GLN A 97 9.51 10.84 -5.10
C GLN A 97 8.97 10.14 -6.34
N VAL A 98 9.58 9.03 -6.73
CA VAL A 98 9.11 8.28 -7.88
C VAL A 98 7.68 7.78 -7.68
N TYR A 99 7.28 7.57 -6.42
CA TYR A 99 5.96 7.05 -6.11
C TYR A 99 4.86 8.10 -6.18
N LYS A 100 5.22 9.36 -6.45
CA LYS A 100 4.24 10.44 -6.47
C LYS A 100 3.15 10.20 -7.50
N SER A 101 3.49 9.59 -8.62
CA SER A 101 2.50 9.34 -9.67
C SER A 101 1.41 8.37 -9.25
N LEU A 102 1.62 7.61 -8.18
CA LEU A 102 0.65 6.64 -7.68
C LEU A 102 -0.40 7.30 -6.77
N TYR A 103 -0.17 8.55 -6.34
CA TYR A 103 -1.05 9.23 -5.40
C TYR A 103 -1.48 10.56 -6.00
N PRO A 104 -2.72 10.66 -6.48
CA PRO A 104 -3.16 11.87 -7.17
C PRO A 104 -3.15 13.11 -6.30
N SER A 105 -3.24 12.92 -4.98
CA SER A 105 -3.24 14.06 -4.06
C SER A 105 -2.91 13.53 -2.68
N GLY A 106 -2.75 14.45 -1.73
CA GLY A 106 -2.63 14.08 -0.33
C GLY A 106 -1.29 14.45 0.27
N SER A 107 -1.02 13.87 1.41
CA SER A 107 0.13 14.19 2.24
C SER A 107 1.43 13.74 1.61
N ALA A 108 2.49 14.51 1.83
CA ALA A 108 3.84 14.10 1.44
C ALA A 108 4.25 12.80 2.14
N ASN A 109 3.62 12.46 3.26
CA ASN A 109 3.90 11.19 3.95
C ASN A 109 3.62 9.99 3.07
N ASN A 110 2.70 10.12 2.10
CA ASN A 110 2.36 9.00 1.23
C ASN A 110 3.58 8.41 0.55
N LEU A 111 4.53 9.25 0.15
CA LEU A 111 5.69 8.80 -0.62
C LEU A 111 6.63 7.95 0.23
N GLY A 112 6.92 8.42 1.44
CA GLY A 112 7.77 7.67 2.36
C GLY A 112 7.10 6.39 2.84
N PHE A 113 5.80 6.46 3.10
CA PHE A 113 5.06 5.28 3.55
C PHE A 113 5.00 4.24 2.43
N CYS A 114 4.77 4.69 1.19
CA CYS A 114 4.80 3.79 0.04
C CYS A 114 6.16 3.11 -0.07
N ALA A 115 7.23 3.88 0.08
CA ALA A 115 8.57 3.31 0.02
C ALA A 115 8.77 2.22 1.06
N SER A 116 8.26 2.43 2.27
CA SER A 116 8.34 1.42 3.32
C SER A 116 7.62 0.14 2.91
N ILE A 117 6.41 0.28 2.38
CA ILE A 117 5.62 -0.86 1.95
C ILE A 117 6.33 -1.63 0.85
N VAL A 118 6.87 -0.92 -0.14
CA VAL A 118 7.54 -1.56 -1.28
C VAL A 118 8.76 -2.33 -0.82
N ARG A 119 9.51 -1.80 0.17
CA ARG A 119 10.63 -2.54 0.74
C ARG A 119 10.17 -3.77 1.52
N ASP A 120 9.08 -3.64 2.28
CA ASP A 120 8.58 -4.77 3.06
C ASP A 120 8.08 -5.89 2.15
N LEU A 121 7.51 -5.53 1.01
CA LEU A 121 7.08 -6.51 0.02
C LEU A 121 8.27 -7.15 -0.70
N GLY A 122 9.47 -6.63 -0.50
CA GLY A 122 10.67 -7.18 -1.13
C GLY A 122 10.86 -6.75 -2.57
N LEU A 123 10.02 -5.85 -3.06
CA LEU A 123 10.11 -5.38 -4.45
C LEU A 123 11.25 -4.39 -4.62
N ALA A 124 11.64 -3.73 -3.54
CA ALA A 124 12.78 -2.82 -3.52
C ALA A 124 13.59 -3.08 -2.26
N GLN A 125 14.84 -2.69 -2.28
CA GLN A 125 15.70 -2.78 -1.12
C GLN A 125 16.55 -1.54 -1.04
N LYS A 126 17.20 -1.35 0.11
CA LYS A 126 18.06 -0.22 0.35
C LYS A 126 19.28 -0.29 -0.56
N SER A 127 19.65 0.86 -1.14
CA SER A 127 20.90 0.98 -1.86
C SER A 127 22.07 0.93 -0.87
N GLU A 128 23.20 0.38 -1.31
CA GLU A 128 24.40 0.34 -0.48
C GLU A 128 24.93 1.74 -0.19
N SER A 129 24.63 2.70 -1.04
CA SER A 129 25.18 4.05 -0.90
C SER A 129 24.33 4.96 -0.01
N SER A 130 23.03 4.64 0.18
CA SER A 130 22.16 5.52 0.96
C SER A 130 20.88 4.79 1.36
N ILE A 131 20.45 5.00 2.62
CA ILE A 131 19.17 4.45 3.06
C ILE A 131 17.99 5.13 2.37
N TYR A 132 18.20 6.28 1.75
CA TYR A 132 17.12 7.02 1.07
C TYR A 132 17.04 6.69 -0.42
N LEU A 133 17.95 5.86 -0.91
CA LEU A 133 17.89 5.37 -2.29
C LEU A 133 17.44 3.93 -2.29
N HIS A 134 16.62 3.61 -3.27
CA HIS A 134 16.04 2.28 -3.42
C HIS A 134 16.60 1.65 -4.69
N VAL A 135 16.77 0.34 -4.64
CA VAL A 135 17.16 -0.43 -5.82
C VAL A 135 16.21 -1.63 -5.92
N LEU A 136 16.21 -2.24 -7.09
CA LEU A 136 15.37 -3.42 -7.31
C LEU A 136 15.72 -4.51 -6.30
N GLY A 137 14.69 -5.12 -5.72
CA GLY A 137 14.90 -6.22 -4.78
C GLY A 137 15.54 -7.42 -5.46
N ASP A 138 16.40 -8.12 -4.72
CA ASP A 138 17.11 -9.27 -5.27
C ASP A 138 16.18 -10.38 -5.75
N GLU A 139 15.00 -10.50 -5.13
CA GLU A 139 14.04 -11.53 -5.47
C GLU A 139 12.78 -10.92 -6.08
N TYR A 140 12.93 -9.80 -6.77
CA TYR A 140 11.80 -9.05 -7.29
C TYR A 140 10.85 -9.91 -8.10
N GLN A 141 11.36 -10.69 -9.05
CA GLN A 141 10.48 -11.47 -9.93
C GLN A 141 9.71 -12.53 -9.16
N GLN A 142 10.37 -13.17 -8.21
CA GLN A 142 9.72 -14.18 -7.40
C GLN A 142 8.63 -13.57 -6.53
N LEU A 143 8.93 -12.43 -5.89
CA LEU A 143 7.98 -11.79 -4.98
C LEU A 143 6.82 -11.17 -5.75
N LYS A 144 7.08 -10.64 -6.93
CA LYS A 144 6.01 -10.18 -7.80
C LYS A 144 5.05 -11.32 -8.13
N ALA A 145 5.60 -12.49 -8.49
CA ALA A 145 4.80 -13.64 -8.82
C ALA A 145 3.98 -14.13 -7.62
N GLU A 146 4.57 -14.10 -6.44
CA GLU A 146 3.86 -14.50 -5.22
C GLU A 146 2.70 -13.57 -4.91
N LEU A 147 2.90 -12.26 -5.11
CA LEU A 147 1.81 -11.32 -4.91
C LEU A 147 0.68 -11.57 -5.90
N LEU A 148 1.01 -11.76 -7.16
CA LEU A 148 -0.02 -12.02 -8.16
C LEU A 148 -0.76 -13.32 -7.89
N ALA A 149 -0.08 -14.30 -7.31
CA ALA A 149 -0.70 -15.59 -6.99
C ALA A 149 -1.72 -15.49 -5.85
N LEU A 150 -1.74 -14.38 -5.10
CA LEU A 150 -2.77 -14.19 -4.08
C LEU A 150 -4.15 -14.18 -4.72
N ALA A 151 -4.28 -13.56 -5.90
CA ALA A 151 -5.54 -13.54 -6.62
C ALA A 151 -5.94 -14.95 -7.05
N ASP A 152 -4.99 -15.73 -7.54
CA ASP A 152 -5.27 -17.07 -8.00
C ASP A 152 -5.77 -17.96 -6.86
N LYS A 153 -5.14 -17.85 -5.69
CA LYS A 153 -5.59 -18.61 -4.53
C LYS A 153 -7.01 -18.26 -4.15
N LYS A 154 -7.37 -16.99 -4.30
CA LYS A 154 -8.65 -16.51 -3.85
C LYS A 154 -9.76 -16.89 -4.82
N THR A 155 -9.44 -17.04 -6.08
CA THR A 155 -10.45 -17.37 -7.09
C THR A 155 -10.76 -18.86 -7.14
N LYS A 156 -10.03 -19.66 -6.41
CA LYS A 156 -10.32 -21.10 -6.36
C LYS A 156 -11.29 -21.47 -5.23
#